data_6837d6afb401979bc3f7eb1edf26e36a
#
_entry.id   6837d6afb401979bc3f7eb1edf26e36a
#
_cell.length_a   1.000
_cell.length_b   1.000
_cell.length_c   1.000
_cell.angle_alpha   90.00
_cell.angle_beta   90.00
_cell.angle_gamma   90.00
#
_symmetry.space_group_name_H-M   'P 1'
#
loop_
_entity.id
_entity.type
_entity.pdbx_description
1 polymer ?
#
loop_
_entity_poly.entity_id
_entity_poly.type
_entity_poly.pdbx_seq_one_letter_code
_entity_poly.pdbx_strand_id
1 'polypeptide(L)'
;MKKLFSAPFLFLIFISVLSSCSSSLEKNDDDNSSDKSYFYPNDLMYFSQDFYLAVRYEDPLEAYVDTLSKLDPDLLSKDLNSYNKSLAFWINVYNSLVQVKIYSDENSFKDQDQFFNSKDLVVAGTNVSLNDLEHGILRLKESDNTLVKKFKLDSLDYRIHFTMNCGAASCPAIAYYKPETIQEDLTVAENLFIVQSSVYDTLSNTLEISELLKWFAEDFGGNLGIYKVMIKNNIIDENVNPKIIYKPYDWELKSRNYQ
;
A
#
# COMPACT_ATOMS: atom_id res chain seq x y z
N MET A 1 9.95 -35.85 63.96
CA MET A 1 8.49 -35.77 64.05
C MET A 1 8.06 -34.32 63.78
N LYS A 2 7.55 -34.01 62.63
CA LYS A 2 6.64 -32.89 62.31
C LYS A 2 5.93 -33.21 61.03
N LYS A 3 4.61 -33.28 61.06
CA LYS A 3 3.69 -33.74 60.04
C LYS A 3 3.57 -32.71 58.90
N LEU A 4 3.62 -33.21 57.65
CA LEU A 4 3.18 -32.47 56.47
C LEU A 4 1.64 -32.39 56.45
N PHE A 5 1.11 -31.21 56.29
CA PHE A 5 -0.29 -30.99 55.90
C PHE A 5 -0.29 -30.72 54.38
N SER A 6 -0.96 -31.59 53.63
CA SER A 6 -1.28 -31.40 52.23
C SER A 6 -2.64 -30.68 52.13
N ALA A 7 -2.69 -29.58 51.43
CA ALA A 7 -3.93 -28.92 51.05
C ALA A 7 -4.28 -29.28 49.58
N PRO A 8 -5.54 -29.57 49.27
CA PRO A 8 -5.96 -29.90 47.92
C PRO A 8 -6.09 -28.61 47.06
N PHE A 9 -5.49 -28.65 45.92
CA PHE A 9 -5.63 -27.60 44.88
C PHE A 9 -6.98 -27.79 44.17
N LEU A 10 -7.89 -26.86 44.38
CA LEU A 10 -9.19 -26.80 43.72
C LEU A 10 -8.99 -26.24 42.31
N PHE A 11 -9.13 -27.08 41.28
CA PHE A 11 -9.07 -26.69 39.86
C PHE A 11 -10.45 -26.08 39.50
N LEU A 12 -10.53 -24.76 39.42
CA LEU A 12 -11.68 -24.05 38.87
C LEU A 12 -11.56 -24.08 37.33
N ILE A 13 -12.39 -24.91 36.71
CA ILE A 13 -12.56 -24.92 35.25
C ILE A 13 -13.42 -23.73 34.89
N PHE A 14 -12.80 -22.70 34.30
CA PHE A 14 -13.52 -21.63 33.62
C PHE A 14 -14.01 -22.14 32.25
N ILE A 15 -15.30 -22.44 32.15
CA ILE A 15 -15.97 -22.68 30.88
C ILE A 15 -16.25 -21.31 30.27
N SER A 16 -15.43 -20.87 29.32
CA SER A 16 -15.75 -19.71 28.49
C SER A 16 -16.81 -20.11 27.46
N VAL A 17 -18.01 -19.59 27.65
CA VAL A 17 -19.08 -19.66 26.65
C VAL A 17 -18.68 -18.77 25.47
N LEU A 18 -18.22 -19.37 24.37
CA LEU A 18 -18.10 -18.69 23.09
C LEU A 18 -19.51 -18.43 22.57
N SER A 19 -19.96 -17.19 22.69
CA SER A 19 -21.18 -16.71 22.04
C SER A 19 -20.88 -16.57 20.54
N SER A 20 -21.29 -17.58 19.78
CA SER A 20 -21.31 -17.54 18.32
C SER A 20 -22.37 -16.53 17.87
N CYS A 21 -21.95 -15.39 17.39
CA CYS A 21 -22.81 -14.43 16.72
C CYS A 21 -23.01 -14.89 15.28
N SER A 22 -24.06 -15.67 15.01
CA SER A 22 -24.51 -15.98 13.66
C SER A 22 -25.28 -14.79 13.11
N SER A 23 -24.67 -14.05 12.17
CA SER A 23 -25.40 -13.06 11.38
C SER A 23 -26.29 -13.80 10.35
N SER A 24 -27.60 -13.58 10.49
CA SER A 24 -28.62 -14.05 9.54
C SER A 24 -28.42 -13.38 8.18
N LEU A 25 -28.24 -14.23 7.15
CA LEU A 25 -28.33 -13.85 5.74
C LEU A 25 -29.78 -13.57 5.39
N GLU A 26 -30.13 -12.32 5.07
CA GLU A 26 -31.35 -12.04 4.32
C GLU A 26 -31.06 -12.29 2.82
N LYS A 27 -31.74 -13.30 2.28
CA LYS A 27 -31.82 -13.55 0.84
C LYS A 27 -32.84 -12.61 0.22
N ASN A 28 -32.40 -11.74 -0.64
CA ASN A 28 -33.28 -11.12 -1.64
C ASN A 28 -33.21 -11.94 -2.92
N ASP A 29 -34.24 -12.73 -3.16
CA ASP A 29 -34.47 -13.41 -4.44
C ASP A 29 -35.12 -12.40 -5.39
N ASP A 30 -34.38 -12.02 -6.45
CA ASP A 30 -34.85 -11.78 -7.82
C ASP A 30 -33.74 -11.03 -8.59
N ASP A 31 -32.93 -11.74 -9.36
CA ASP A 31 -32.60 -11.45 -10.75
C ASP A 31 -31.60 -12.48 -11.32
N ASN A 32 -31.84 -12.90 -12.56
CA ASN A 32 -31.06 -13.90 -13.28
C ASN A 32 -29.82 -13.26 -13.92
N SER A 33 -28.81 -12.97 -13.07
CA SER A 33 -27.44 -12.62 -13.49
C SER A 33 -26.46 -13.45 -12.68
N SER A 34 -25.46 -14.02 -13.33
CA SER A 34 -24.40 -14.89 -12.80
C SER A 34 -24.02 -14.55 -11.35
N ASP A 35 -24.30 -15.47 -10.43
CA ASP A 35 -24.20 -15.35 -8.97
C ASP A 35 -22.77 -15.01 -8.53
N LYS A 36 -22.41 -13.72 -8.55
CA LYS A 36 -21.22 -13.19 -7.88
C LYS A 36 -21.65 -12.82 -6.47
N SER A 37 -21.40 -13.67 -5.48
CA SER A 37 -21.60 -13.32 -4.08
C SER A 37 -20.57 -12.29 -3.68
N TYR A 38 -20.94 -11.01 -3.65
CA TYR A 38 -20.10 -9.94 -3.12
C TYR A 38 -20.13 -9.96 -1.59
N PHE A 39 -18.96 -9.76 -0.98
CA PHE A 39 -18.79 -9.54 0.45
C PHE A 39 -18.37 -8.09 0.68
N TYR A 40 -18.78 -7.52 1.81
CA TYR A 40 -18.36 -6.18 2.19
C TYR A 40 -17.99 -6.13 3.68
N PRO A 41 -16.78 -5.69 4.06
CA PRO A 41 -16.39 -5.56 5.45
C PRO A 41 -17.17 -4.42 6.13
N ASN A 42 -17.41 -4.55 7.44
CA ASN A 42 -18.11 -3.52 8.23
C ASN A 42 -17.38 -2.17 8.23
N ASP A 43 -16.06 -2.18 8.09
CA ASP A 43 -15.20 -0.99 7.98
C ASP A 43 -14.09 -1.27 6.96
N LEU A 44 -14.19 -0.60 5.82
CA LEU A 44 -13.25 -0.74 4.69
C LEU A 44 -11.86 -0.21 5.04
N MET A 45 -11.77 0.89 5.80
CA MET A 45 -10.49 1.47 6.18
C MET A 45 -9.76 0.56 7.17
N TYR A 46 -10.48 0.03 8.15
CA TYR A 46 -9.95 -0.97 9.06
C TYR A 46 -9.49 -2.22 8.31
N PHE A 47 -10.28 -2.73 7.37
CA PHE A 47 -9.90 -3.86 6.52
C PHE A 47 -8.58 -3.62 5.78
N SER A 48 -8.39 -2.46 5.14
CA SER A 48 -7.17 -2.17 4.39
C SER A 48 -5.93 -2.06 5.28
N GLN A 49 -6.10 -1.54 6.50
CA GLN A 49 -5.04 -1.46 7.50
C GLN A 49 -4.72 -2.83 8.11
N ASP A 50 -5.75 -3.62 8.40
CA ASP A 50 -5.61 -4.96 8.96
C ASP A 50 -4.95 -5.90 7.96
N PHE A 51 -5.28 -5.77 6.67
CA PHE A 51 -4.60 -6.48 5.59
C PHE A 51 -3.09 -6.16 5.57
N TYR A 52 -2.73 -4.87 5.67
CA TYR A 52 -1.33 -4.48 5.79
C TYR A 52 -0.66 -5.10 7.03
N LEU A 53 -1.33 -5.09 8.18
CA LEU A 53 -0.80 -5.67 9.41
C LEU A 53 -0.62 -7.19 9.30
N ALA A 54 -1.57 -7.89 8.68
CA ALA A 54 -1.46 -9.32 8.40
C ALA A 54 -0.24 -9.63 7.54
N VAL A 55 0.00 -8.84 6.49
CA VAL A 55 1.21 -8.93 5.66
C VAL A 55 2.47 -8.70 6.50
N ARG A 56 2.49 -7.67 7.33
CA ARG A 56 3.64 -7.31 8.17
C ARG A 56 4.01 -8.40 9.18
N TYR A 57 3.01 -9.05 9.77
CA TYR A 57 3.19 -10.08 10.80
C TYR A 57 3.21 -11.51 10.25
N GLU A 58 3.12 -11.66 8.92
CA GLU A 58 3.12 -12.96 8.23
C GLU A 58 1.93 -13.85 8.63
N ASP A 59 0.80 -13.19 8.91
CA ASP A 59 -0.45 -13.90 9.15
C ASP A 59 -1.00 -14.49 7.84
N PRO A 60 -1.91 -15.48 7.89
CA PRO A 60 -2.56 -16.03 6.69
C PRO A 60 -3.27 -14.96 5.86
N LEU A 61 -2.92 -14.83 4.58
CA LEU A 61 -3.38 -13.74 3.70
C LEU A 61 -4.58 -14.10 2.83
N GLU A 62 -4.93 -15.39 2.74
CA GLU A 62 -5.96 -15.91 1.83
C GLU A 62 -7.32 -15.26 2.06
N ALA A 63 -7.71 -15.04 3.32
CA ALA A 63 -8.98 -14.42 3.67
C ALA A 63 -9.04 -12.94 3.24
N TYR A 64 -7.92 -12.22 3.32
CA TYR A 64 -7.84 -10.82 2.89
C TYR A 64 -7.89 -10.71 1.36
N VAL A 65 -7.15 -11.56 0.66
CA VAL A 65 -7.16 -11.60 -0.81
C VAL A 65 -8.54 -12.01 -1.32
N ASP A 66 -9.16 -13.01 -0.71
CA ASP A 66 -10.52 -13.45 -1.05
C ASP A 66 -11.55 -12.33 -0.82
N THR A 67 -11.50 -11.67 0.34
CA THR A 67 -12.36 -10.51 0.66
C THR A 67 -12.18 -9.40 -0.36
N LEU A 68 -10.93 -8.98 -0.64
CA LEU A 68 -10.62 -7.93 -1.61
C LEU A 68 -11.17 -8.27 -3.00
N SER A 69 -11.08 -9.54 -3.40
CA SER A 69 -11.60 -10.01 -4.68
C SER A 69 -13.12 -9.92 -4.82
N LYS A 70 -13.84 -10.04 -3.70
CA LYS A 70 -15.30 -10.10 -3.62
C LYS A 70 -15.95 -8.79 -3.18
N LEU A 71 -15.18 -7.71 -2.99
CA LEU A 71 -15.75 -6.41 -2.64
C LEU A 71 -16.79 -5.98 -3.68
N ASP A 72 -17.92 -5.48 -3.21
CA ASP A 72 -18.91 -4.85 -4.07
C ASP A 72 -18.38 -3.51 -4.57
N PRO A 73 -18.20 -3.31 -5.90
CA PRO A 73 -17.59 -2.10 -6.44
C PRO A 73 -18.46 -0.84 -6.23
N ASP A 74 -19.77 -0.96 -6.05
CA ASP A 74 -20.65 0.17 -5.81
C ASP A 74 -20.62 0.60 -4.33
N LEU A 75 -20.57 -0.36 -3.42
CA LEU A 75 -20.36 -0.07 -2.00
C LEU A 75 -18.95 0.48 -1.75
N LEU A 76 -17.93 -0.10 -2.39
CA LEU A 76 -16.56 0.41 -2.35
C LEU A 76 -16.49 1.88 -2.80
N SER A 77 -17.16 2.23 -3.91
CA SER A 77 -17.22 3.60 -4.40
C SER A 77 -17.95 4.55 -3.43
N LYS A 78 -18.97 4.08 -2.71
CA LYS A 78 -19.66 4.89 -1.70
C LYS A 78 -18.79 5.15 -0.47
N ASP A 79 -18.01 4.17 -0.04
CA ASP A 79 -17.13 4.32 1.11
C ASP A 79 -15.90 5.17 0.81
N LEU A 80 -15.33 5.03 -0.40
CA LEU A 80 -14.22 5.85 -0.88
C LEU A 80 -14.69 7.25 -1.32
N ASN A 81 -15.56 7.89 -0.54
CA ASN A 81 -16.27 9.13 -0.84
C ASN A 81 -15.45 10.40 -0.62
N SER A 82 -14.17 10.30 -0.35
CA SER A 82 -13.25 11.43 -0.24
C SER A 82 -11.88 11.06 -0.79
N TYR A 83 -11.15 12.08 -1.26
CA TYR A 83 -9.80 11.92 -1.77
C TYR A 83 -8.89 11.18 -0.78
N ASN A 84 -8.89 11.59 0.49
CA ASN A 84 -8.04 10.98 1.52
C ASN A 84 -8.37 9.50 1.76
N LYS A 85 -9.65 9.13 1.76
CA LYS A 85 -10.06 7.71 1.90
C LYS A 85 -9.59 6.89 0.70
N SER A 86 -9.82 7.39 -0.51
CA SER A 86 -9.38 6.72 -1.74
C SER A 86 -7.86 6.55 -1.76
N LEU A 87 -7.13 7.62 -1.45
CA LEU A 87 -5.67 7.61 -1.45
C LEU A 87 -5.11 6.63 -0.43
N ALA A 88 -5.59 6.67 0.83
CA ALA A 88 -5.16 5.75 1.89
C ALA A 88 -5.45 4.29 1.53
N PHE A 89 -6.67 4.00 1.07
CA PHE A 89 -7.08 2.66 0.70
C PHE A 89 -6.21 2.09 -0.42
N TRP A 90 -6.03 2.83 -1.52
CA TRP A 90 -5.30 2.32 -2.68
C TRP A 90 -3.80 2.16 -2.43
N ILE A 91 -3.18 3.02 -1.60
CA ILE A 91 -1.77 2.84 -1.19
C ILE A 91 -1.65 1.58 -0.31
N ASN A 92 -2.52 1.39 0.68
CA ASN A 92 -2.50 0.21 1.54
C ASN A 92 -2.68 -1.08 0.74
N VAL A 93 -3.68 -1.11 -0.16
CA VAL A 93 -3.95 -2.27 -1.02
C VAL A 93 -2.77 -2.56 -1.95
N TYR A 94 -2.21 -1.54 -2.61
CA TYR A 94 -1.04 -1.70 -3.47
C TYR A 94 0.13 -2.33 -2.71
N ASN A 95 0.51 -1.73 -1.59
CA ASN A 95 1.64 -2.22 -0.79
C ASN A 95 1.41 -3.66 -0.28
N SER A 96 0.20 -3.98 0.15
CA SER A 96 -0.16 -5.33 0.59
C SER A 96 -0.08 -6.34 -0.57
N LEU A 97 -0.61 -6.01 -1.73
CA LEU A 97 -0.61 -6.90 -2.90
C LEU A 97 0.79 -7.14 -3.48
N VAL A 98 1.68 -6.15 -3.44
CA VAL A 98 3.11 -6.35 -3.79
C VAL A 98 3.70 -7.44 -2.90
N GLN A 99 3.49 -7.36 -1.59
CA GLN A 99 4.03 -8.36 -0.66
C GLN A 99 3.35 -9.73 -0.82
N VAL A 100 2.05 -9.78 -1.08
CA VAL A 100 1.33 -11.03 -1.40
C VAL A 100 1.97 -11.73 -2.60
N LYS A 101 2.26 -11.00 -3.68
CA LYS A 101 2.93 -11.58 -4.86
C LYS A 101 4.33 -12.08 -4.53
N ILE A 102 5.12 -11.31 -3.77
CA ILE A 102 6.47 -11.72 -3.36
C ILE A 102 6.40 -13.00 -2.50
N TYR A 103 5.51 -13.06 -1.52
CA TYR A 103 5.38 -14.22 -0.64
C TYR A 103 4.86 -15.47 -1.36
N SER A 104 4.05 -15.28 -2.39
CA SER A 104 3.55 -16.39 -3.22
C SER A 104 4.66 -17.01 -4.07
N ASP A 105 5.53 -16.18 -4.66
CA ASP A 105 6.71 -16.62 -5.43
C ASP A 105 7.73 -15.47 -5.53
N GLU A 106 8.78 -15.53 -4.69
CA GLU A 106 9.89 -14.55 -4.73
C GLU A 106 10.63 -14.55 -6.07
N ASN A 107 10.64 -15.68 -6.80
CA ASN A 107 11.31 -15.75 -8.09
C ASN A 107 10.58 -14.96 -9.18
N SER A 108 9.27 -14.74 -9.03
CA SER A 108 8.50 -13.91 -9.96
C SER A 108 9.03 -12.47 -10.05
N PHE A 109 9.64 -11.96 -8.98
CA PHE A 109 10.23 -10.63 -8.92
C PHE A 109 11.45 -10.45 -9.85
N LYS A 110 12.06 -11.55 -10.32
CA LYS A 110 13.20 -11.49 -11.26
C LYS A 110 12.79 -10.99 -12.65
N ASP A 111 11.54 -11.21 -13.04
CA ASP A 111 10.94 -10.63 -14.25
C ASP A 111 9.99 -9.50 -13.83
N GLN A 112 10.56 -8.30 -13.64
CA GLN A 112 9.83 -7.14 -13.16
C GLN A 112 8.69 -6.72 -14.10
N ASP A 113 8.90 -6.84 -15.42
CA ASP A 113 7.86 -6.51 -16.38
C ASP A 113 6.64 -7.42 -16.20
N GLN A 114 6.84 -8.72 -16.10
CA GLN A 114 5.77 -9.67 -15.82
C GLN A 114 5.19 -9.46 -14.42
N PHE A 115 6.03 -9.24 -13.41
CA PHE A 115 5.60 -9.06 -12.02
C PHE A 115 4.61 -7.91 -11.86
N PHE A 116 4.86 -6.74 -12.48
CA PHE A 116 4.01 -5.56 -12.36
C PHE A 116 2.87 -5.51 -13.37
N ASN A 117 2.98 -6.15 -14.54
CA ASN A 117 1.99 -6.08 -15.61
C ASN A 117 1.00 -7.26 -15.64
N SER A 118 1.30 -8.40 -14.99
CA SER A 118 0.37 -9.54 -15.01
C SER A 118 -0.93 -9.22 -14.30
N LYS A 119 -2.08 -9.52 -14.95
CA LYS A 119 -3.44 -9.31 -14.42
C LYS A 119 -3.92 -10.53 -13.63
N ASP A 120 -3.11 -10.98 -12.69
CA ASP A 120 -3.31 -12.14 -11.84
C ASP A 120 -3.94 -11.81 -10.47
N LEU A 121 -4.10 -10.54 -10.17
CA LEU A 121 -4.78 -10.06 -8.98
C LEU A 121 -6.26 -9.78 -9.28
N VAL A 122 -7.12 -9.97 -8.29
CA VAL A 122 -8.56 -9.65 -8.42
C VAL A 122 -8.95 -8.67 -7.32
N VAL A 123 -9.51 -7.53 -7.71
CA VAL A 123 -10.03 -6.51 -6.79
C VAL A 123 -11.47 -6.16 -7.22
N ALA A 124 -12.40 -6.25 -6.30
CA ALA A 124 -13.81 -5.96 -6.55
C ALA A 124 -14.34 -6.65 -7.85
N GLY A 125 -14.05 -7.94 -8.01
CA GLY A 125 -14.46 -8.75 -9.14
C GLY A 125 -13.78 -8.47 -10.48
N THR A 126 -12.73 -7.62 -10.48
CA THR A 126 -12.00 -7.22 -11.70
C THR A 126 -10.55 -7.68 -11.64
N ASN A 127 -10.07 -8.30 -12.72
CA ASN A 127 -8.65 -8.63 -12.85
C ASN A 127 -7.82 -7.36 -13.06
N VAL A 128 -6.77 -7.22 -12.25
CA VAL A 128 -5.87 -6.06 -12.27
C VAL A 128 -4.42 -6.50 -12.18
N SER A 129 -3.54 -5.65 -12.65
CA SER A 129 -2.10 -5.70 -12.40
C SER A 129 -1.71 -4.68 -11.31
N LEU A 130 -0.50 -4.79 -10.74
CA LEU A 130 0.05 -3.76 -9.87
C LEU A 130 0.14 -2.41 -10.61
N ASN A 131 0.50 -2.43 -11.90
CA ASN A 131 0.54 -1.23 -12.74
C ASN A 131 -0.85 -0.61 -12.97
N ASP A 132 -1.93 -1.39 -13.03
CA ASP A 132 -3.29 -0.83 -13.07
C ASP A 132 -3.58 -0.02 -11.80
N LEU A 133 -3.16 -0.48 -10.63
CA LEU A 133 -3.36 0.22 -9.35
C LEU A 133 -2.46 1.46 -9.26
N GLU A 134 -1.16 1.31 -9.50
CA GLU A 134 -0.20 2.41 -9.40
C GLU A 134 -0.41 3.46 -10.49
N HIS A 135 -0.27 3.05 -11.75
CA HIS A 135 -0.29 4.01 -12.85
C HIS A 135 -1.70 4.45 -13.21
N GLY A 136 -2.67 3.52 -13.15
CA GLY A 136 -4.05 3.81 -13.51
C GLY A 136 -4.78 4.60 -12.43
N ILE A 137 -4.89 4.05 -11.23
CA ILE A 137 -5.69 4.64 -10.15
C ILE A 137 -4.95 5.80 -9.49
N LEU A 138 -3.72 5.56 -8.97
CA LEU A 138 -2.98 6.53 -8.15
C LEU A 138 -2.31 7.62 -8.99
N ARG A 139 -1.74 7.28 -10.17
CA ARG A 139 -1.03 8.22 -11.05
C ARG A 139 -1.87 8.74 -12.22
N LEU A 140 -3.15 8.46 -12.25
CA LEU A 140 -4.14 9.00 -13.20
C LEU A 140 -3.84 8.70 -14.69
N LYS A 141 -3.05 7.68 -15.01
CA LYS A 141 -2.80 7.31 -16.40
C LYS A 141 -4.04 6.67 -17.02
N GLU A 142 -4.20 6.80 -18.33
CA GLU A 142 -5.32 6.20 -19.05
C GLU A 142 -5.24 4.67 -19.03
N SER A 143 -6.38 4.03 -18.86
CA SER A 143 -6.50 2.56 -18.83
C SER A 143 -7.86 2.13 -19.36
N ASP A 144 -7.91 0.98 -20.01
CA ASP A 144 -9.17 0.34 -20.40
C ASP A 144 -9.76 -0.54 -19.28
N ASN A 145 -9.02 -0.74 -18.19
CA ASN A 145 -9.48 -1.50 -17.04
C ASN A 145 -10.68 -0.82 -16.37
N THR A 146 -11.75 -1.57 -16.15
CA THR A 146 -13.02 -1.04 -15.59
C THR A 146 -12.86 -0.59 -14.15
N LEU A 147 -12.01 -1.26 -13.34
CA LEU A 147 -11.71 -0.84 -11.98
C LEU A 147 -11.00 0.51 -11.98
N VAL A 148 -9.99 0.67 -12.83
CA VAL A 148 -9.25 1.93 -12.97
C VAL A 148 -10.19 3.07 -13.35
N LYS A 149 -11.05 2.89 -14.36
CA LYS A 149 -12.03 3.90 -14.78
C LYS A 149 -12.97 4.32 -13.65
N LYS A 150 -13.33 3.39 -12.76
CA LYS A 150 -14.24 3.65 -11.64
C LYS A 150 -13.58 4.33 -10.47
N PHE A 151 -12.31 4.01 -10.18
CA PHE A 151 -11.61 4.41 -8.94
C PHE A 151 -10.41 5.32 -9.15
N LYS A 152 -10.14 5.74 -10.39
CA LYS A 152 -9.10 6.73 -10.70
C LYS A 152 -9.28 7.96 -9.83
N LEU A 153 -8.22 8.39 -9.16
CA LEU A 153 -8.26 9.56 -8.28
C LEU A 153 -8.55 10.84 -9.07
N ASP A 154 -9.04 11.87 -8.39
CA ASP A 154 -9.37 13.16 -9.00
C ASP A 154 -8.14 14.05 -9.26
N SER A 155 -7.06 13.83 -8.51
CA SER A 155 -5.82 14.59 -8.63
C SER A 155 -4.61 13.72 -8.27
N LEU A 156 -3.47 14.01 -8.91
CA LEU A 156 -2.20 13.38 -8.58
C LEU A 156 -1.53 14.11 -7.42
N ASP A 157 -1.16 13.35 -6.39
CA ASP A 157 -0.23 13.80 -5.36
C ASP A 157 1.12 13.12 -5.60
N TYR A 158 2.15 13.88 -5.98
CA TYR A 158 3.46 13.31 -6.29
C TYR A 158 4.11 12.57 -5.10
N ARG A 159 3.66 12.84 -3.86
CA ARG A 159 4.20 12.19 -2.65
C ARG A 159 3.89 10.70 -2.58
N ILE A 160 2.94 10.20 -3.39
CA ILE A 160 2.68 8.76 -3.50
C ILE A 160 3.93 7.96 -3.84
N HIS A 161 4.86 8.56 -4.62
CA HIS A 161 6.11 7.90 -4.99
C HIS A 161 7.02 7.58 -3.79
N PHE A 162 6.78 8.19 -2.64
CA PHE A 162 7.51 7.95 -1.40
C PHE A 162 6.76 7.02 -0.43
N THR A 163 5.60 6.49 -0.84
CA THR A 163 4.75 5.61 -0.03
C THR A 163 4.53 4.23 -0.64
N MET A 164 4.70 4.13 -1.95
CA MET A 164 4.54 2.86 -2.67
C MET A 164 5.85 2.07 -2.66
N ASN A 165 5.79 0.85 -2.13
CA ASN A 165 6.93 -0.06 -2.08
C ASN A 165 6.80 -1.14 -3.15
N CYS A 166 7.74 -1.15 -4.08
CA CYS A 166 7.77 -2.11 -5.19
C CYS A 166 8.49 -3.43 -4.85
N GLY A 167 9.04 -3.58 -3.65
CA GLY A 167 9.79 -4.77 -3.21
C GLY A 167 11.31 -4.66 -3.40
N ALA A 168 11.83 -3.64 -4.08
CA ALA A 168 13.26 -3.44 -4.30
C ALA A 168 13.97 -2.79 -3.10
N ALA A 169 15.28 -2.95 -3.01
CA ALA A 169 16.12 -2.37 -1.94
C ALA A 169 16.09 -0.83 -1.93
N SER A 170 15.96 -0.20 -3.09
CA SER A 170 15.83 1.26 -3.21
C SER A 170 14.42 1.80 -3.01
N CYS A 171 13.40 0.93 -2.77
CA CYS A 171 12.04 1.39 -2.52
C CYS A 171 11.91 2.15 -1.19
N PRO A 172 10.94 3.08 -1.11
CA PRO A 172 10.52 3.63 0.18
C PRO A 172 10.11 2.52 1.16
N ALA A 173 10.19 2.80 2.45
CA ALA A 173 9.73 1.85 3.45
C ALA A 173 8.20 1.67 3.41
N ILE A 174 7.75 0.45 3.73
CA ILE A 174 6.33 0.11 3.76
C ILE A 174 5.72 0.64 5.04
N ALA A 175 4.63 1.41 4.92
CA ALA A 175 3.80 1.85 6.02
C ALA A 175 2.32 1.67 5.68
N TYR A 176 1.42 1.75 6.67
CA TYR A 176 -0.01 1.86 6.41
C TYR A 176 -0.49 3.30 6.62
N TYR A 177 -1.54 3.66 5.91
CA TYR A 177 -2.04 5.03 5.85
C TYR A 177 -3.50 5.09 6.31
N LYS A 178 -3.84 6.16 7.04
CA LYS A 178 -5.20 6.46 7.51
C LYS A 178 -5.73 7.71 6.84
N PRO A 179 -7.01 7.78 6.50
CA PRO A 179 -7.58 8.99 5.88
C PRO A 179 -7.38 10.27 6.70
N GLU A 180 -7.38 10.14 8.03
CA GLU A 180 -7.29 11.25 8.98
C GLU A 180 -5.89 11.89 9.00
N THR A 181 -4.84 11.09 8.82
CA THR A 181 -3.44 11.52 8.94
C THR A 181 -2.66 11.48 7.63
N ILE A 182 -3.26 11.00 6.54
CA ILE A 182 -2.54 10.72 5.29
C ILE A 182 -1.75 11.92 4.77
N GLN A 183 -2.25 13.15 4.92
CA GLN A 183 -1.55 14.33 4.41
C GLN A 183 -0.25 14.62 5.18
N GLU A 184 -0.24 14.33 6.48
CA GLU A 184 0.94 14.39 7.33
C GLU A 184 1.88 13.20 7.03
N ASP A 185 1.32 11.99 6.96
CA ASP A 185 2.06 10.76 6.67
C ASP A 185 2.80 10.83 5.33
N LEU A 186 2.16 11.36 4.28
CA LEU A 186 2.79 11.61 2.98
C LEU A 186 3.97 12.58 3.09
N THR A 187 3.84 13.61 3.92
CA THR A 187 4.91 14.59 4.15
C THR A 187 6.09 13.95 4.89
N VAL A 188 5.80 13.11 5.88
CA VAL A 188 6.82 12.34 6.61
C VAL A 188 7.53 11.37 5.66
N ALA A 189 6.79 10.61 4.85
CA ALA A 189 7.35 9.68 3.89
C ALA A 189 8.25 10.38 2.85
N GLU A 190 7.81 11.53 2.32
CA GLU A 190 8.62 12.37 1.43
C GLU A 190 9.94 12.77 2.11
N ASN A 191 9.88 13.34 3.30
CA ASN A 191 11.06 13.80 4.00
C ASN A 191 12.05 12.66 4.29
N LEU A 192 11.55 11.53 4.80
CA LEU A 192 12.39 10.37 5.09
C LEU A 192 13.10 9.85 3.83
N PHE A 193 12.35 9.66 2.74
CA PHE A 193 12.93 9.16 1.50
C PHE A 193 13.96 10.14 0.92
N ILE A 194 13.62 11.42 0.84
CA ILE A 194 14.48 12.44 0.25
C ILE A 194 15.77 12.59 1.07
N VAL A 195 15.69 12.67 2.40
CA VAL A 195 16.88 12.81 3.26
C VAL A 195 17.79 11.58 3.16
N GLN A 196 17.22 10.37 3.07
CA GLN A 196 18.01 9.13 2.99
C GLN A 196 18.62 8.90 1.60
N SER A 197 17.95 9.35 0.53
CA SER A 197 18.34 9.06 -0.84
C SER A 197 19.12 10.19 -1.54
N SER A 198 19.22 11.36 -0.92
CA SER A 198 19.86 12.54 -1.53
C SER A 198 21.15 12.95 -0.84
N VAL A 199 22.14 13.39 -1.62
CA VAL A 199 23.40 13.96 -1.12
C VAL A 199 23.77 15.17 -1.94
N TYR A 200 23.92 16.32 -1.29
CA TYR A 200 24.45 17.54 -1.93
C TYR A 200 25.91 17.74 -1.59
N ASP A 201 26.78 17.69 -2.59
CA ASP A 201 28.20 18.05 -2.48
C ASP A 201 28.37 19.54 -2.84
N THR A 202 28.65 20.34 -1.83
CA THR A 202 28.86 21.77 -1.97
C THR A 202 30.15 22.14 -2.71
N LEU A 203 31.16 21.26 -2.71
CA LEU A 203 32.46 21.51 -3.35
C LEU A 203 32.36 21.35 -4.86
N SER A 204 31.70 20.32 -5.33
CA SER A 204 31.48 20.06 -6.76
C SER A 204 30.20 20.68 -7.30
N ASN A 205 29.34 21.24 -6.43
CA ASN A 205 28.00 21.71 -6.73
C ASN A 205 27.18 20.62 -7.47
N THR A 206 27.22 19.41 -6.96
CA THR A 206 26.45 18.27 -7.48
C THR A 206 25.43 17.76 -6.47
N LEU A 207 24.26 17.38 -6.94
CA LEU A 207 23.16 16.83 -6.17
C LEU A 207 22.91 15.39 -6.65
N GLU A 208 23.28 14.42 -5.85
CA GLU A 208 22.96 13.02 -6.07
C GLU A 208 21.58 12.70 -5.51
N ILE A 209 20.67 12.14 -6.32
CA ILE A 209 19.31 11.76 -5.95
C ILE A 209 18.93 10.41 -6.54
N SER A 210 17.88 9.79 -5.99
CA SER A 210 17.35 8.52 -6.50
C SER A 210 16.87 8.64 -7.95
N GLU A 211 17.14 7.62 -8.77
CA GLU A 211 16.64 7.51 -10.13
C GLU A 211 15.09 7.45 -10.21
N LEU A 212 14.41 7.13 -9.13
CA LEU A 212 12.95 7.24 -9.00
C LEU A 212 12.44 8.63 -9.41
N LEU A 213 13.12 9.71 -8.98
CA LEU A 213 12.74 11.06 -9.34
C LEU A 213 12.91 11.36 -10.84
N LYS A 214 13.81 10.66 -11.54
CA LYS A 214 13.97 10.75 -12.98
C LYS A 214 12.82 10.07 -13.72
N TRP A 215 12.45 8.86 -13.31
CA TRP A 215 11.37 8.10 -13.96
C TRP A 215 10.02 8.80 -13.87
N PHE A 216 9.77 9.44 -12.75
CA PHE A 216 8.52 10.12 -12.46
C PHE A 216 8.62 11.65 -12.52
N ALA A 217 9.62 12.19 -13.23
CA ALA A 217 9.90 13.62 -13.25
C ALA A 217 8.69 14.48 -13.62
N GLU A 218 7.83 14.01 -14.52
CA GLU A 218 6.59 14.71 -14.90
C GLU A 218 5.63 14.88 -13.72
N ASP A 219 5.49 13.87 -12.88
CA ASP A 219 4.59 13.88 -11.72
C ASP A 219 5.06 14.90 -10.66
N PHE A 220 6.35 15.19 -10.61
CA PHE A 220 6.94 16.24 -9.78
C PHE A 220 6.86 17.65 -10.40
N GLY A 221 6.43 17.78 -11.66
CA GLY A 221 6.47 19.05 -12.41
C GLY A 221 7.81 19.31 -13.09
N GLY A 222 8.49 18.26 -13.51
CA GLY A 222 9.79 18.30 -14.18
C GLY A 222 10.95 18.64 -13.23
N ASN A 223 12.08 19.01 -13.81
CA ASN A 223 13.27 19.35 -13.00
C ASN A 223 13.02 20.47 -11.98
N LEU A 224 12.23 21.49 -12.34
CA LEU A 224 11.89 22.57 -11.41
C LEU A 224 11.13 22.05 -10.18
N GLY A 225 10.23 21.11 -10.38
CA GLY A 225 9.50 20.48 -9.28
C GLY A 225 10.44 19.64 -8.40
N ILE A 226 11.38 18.89 -8.99
CA ILE A 226 12.40 18.14 -8.25
C ILE A 226 13.24 19.09 -7.38
N TYR A 227 13.70 20.22 -7.92
CA TYR A 227 14.43 21.23 -7.13
C TYR A 227 13.59 21.76 -5.97
N LYS A 228 12.30 22.04 -6.18
CA LYS A 228 11.40 22.48 -5.10
C LYS A 228 11.26 21.44 -4.00
N VAL A 229 11.18 20.16 -4.35
CA VAL A 229 11.17 19.05 -3.36
C VAL A 229 12.46 19.05 -2.56
N MET A 230 13.64 19.21 -3.20
CA MET A 230 14.92 19.25 -2.50
C MET A 230 15.05 20.46 -1.55
N ILE A 231 14.61 21.63 -1.97
CA ILE A 231 14.56 22.86 -1.14
C ILE A 231 13.62 22.67 0.06
N LYS A 232 12.40 22.18 -0.20
CA LYS A 232 11.38 21.92 0.83
C LYS A 232 11.90 20.99 1.94
N ASN A 233 12.73 20.00 1.56
CA ASN A 233 13.31 19.03 2.48
C ASN A 233 14.70 19.45 3.01
N ASN A 234 15.13 20.69 2.80
CA ASN A 234 16.41 21.26 3.27
C ASN A 234 17.66 20.50 2.77
N ILE A 235 17.61 19.90 1.59
CA ILE A 235 18.76 19.25 0.95
C ILE A 235 19.66 20.31 0.28
N ILE A 236 19.06 21.33 -0.32
CA ILE A 236 19.71 22.46 -0.95
C ILE A 236 19.02 23.76 -0.57
N ASP A 237 19.74 24.87 -0.64
CA ASP A 237 19.19 26.21 -0.48
C ASP A 237 18.55 26.73 -1.79
N GLU A 238 17.63 27.69 -1.68
CA GLU A 238 16.91 28.29 -2.83
C GLU A 238 17.83 28.94 -3.87
N ASN A 239 19.00 29.42 -3.42
CA ASN A 239 19.94 30.16 -4.27
C ASN A 239 20.99 29.28 -4.96
N VAL A 240 20.95 27.95 -4.77
CA VAL A 240 21.85 27.03 -5.42
C VAL A 240 21.17 26.28 -6.57
N ASN A 241 21.95 26.01 -7.61
CA ASN A 241 21.48 25.27 -8.79
C ASN A 241 22.52 24.16 -9.09
N PRO A 242 22.50 23.05 -8.33
CA PRO A 242 23.47 21.99 -8.52
C PRO A 242 23.19 21.17 -9.78
N LYS A 243 24.23 20.54 -10.31
CA LYS A 243 24.07 19.52 -11.34
C LYS A 243 23.46 18.28 -10.71
N ILE A 244 22.31 17.82 -11.22
CA ILE A 244 21.70 16.57 -10.76
C ILE A 244 22.45 15.36 -11.32
N ILE A 245 22.72 14.40 -10.45
CA ILE A 245 23.24 13.06 -10.74
C ILE A 245 22.23 12.05 -10.20
N TYR A 246 21.72 11.18 -11.06
CA TYR A 246 20.81 10.14 -10.65
C TYR A 246 21.57 8.90 -10.24
N LYS A 247 21.37 8.45 -8.99
CA LYS A 247 21.94 7.19 -8.49
C LYS A 247 21.14 6.02 -9.07
N PRO A 248 21.82 4.97 -9.56
CA PRO A 248 21.16 3.77 -10.04
C PRO A 248 20.20 3.20 -8.99
N TYR A 249 19.05 2.73 -9.44
CA TYR A 249 18.08 2.09 -8.58
C TYR A 249 18.50 0.64 -8.32
N ASP A 250 18.53 0.25 -7.06
CA ASP A 250 18.85 -1.11 -6.63
C ASP A 250 17.57 -1.95 -6.63
N TRP A 251 17.47 -2.86 -7.60
CA TRP A 251 16.37 -3.80 -7.79
C TRP A 251 16.55 -5.12 -7.03
N GLU A 252 17.58 -5.25 -6.20
CA GLU A 252 17.66 -6.43 -5.33
C GLU A 252 16.40 -6.53 -4.48
N LEU A 253 15.81 -7.75 -4.42
CA LEU A 253 14.59 -7.97 -3.65
C LEU A 253 14.86 -7.70 -2.17
N LYS A 254 14.13 -6.76 -1.61
CA LYS A 254 14.11 -6.45 -0.18
C LYS A 254 12.65 -6.46 0.30
N SER A 255 12.10 -7.65 0.41
CA SER A 255 10.82 -7.83 1.09
C SER A 255 10.91 -7.34 2.54
N ARG A 256 9.78 -6.92 3.13
CA ARG A 256 9.68 -6.54 4.56
C ARG A 256 10.47 -5.27 4.94
N ASN A 257 10.59 -4.33 4.04
CA ASN A 257 11.17 -3.02 4.35
C ASN A 257 10.13 -2.14 5.08
N TYR A 258 9.73 -2.54 6.29
CA TYR A 258 8.73 -1.82 7.10
C TYR A 258 9.35 -0.67 7.91
N GLN A 259 8.54 0.41 8.10
CA GLN A 259 8.85 1.48 9.06
C GLN A 259 8.60 1.04 10.50
#